data_e99cbe5bc2de313887a9cad70faac936
#
_entry.id   e99cbe5bc2de313887a9cad70faac936
#
_cell.length_a   1.000
_cell.length_b   1.000
_cell.length_c   1.000
_cell.angle_alpha   90.00
_cell.angle_beta   90.00
_cell.angle_gamma   90.00
#
_symmetry.space_group_name_H-M   'P 1'
#
loop_
_entity.id
_entity.type
_entity.pdbx_description
1 polymer ?
#
loop_
_entity_poly.entity_id
_entity_poly.type
_entity_poly.pdbx_seq_one_letter_code
_entity_poly.pdbx_strand_id
1 'polypeptide(L)'
;MKGLTYFYCIKKLNNIEKVDFKGILWYNIGMKIRLDHLLAQKKMVNSRSQAESYIKLGKVLVDGVVQKKPGFFAGADSDIKILQDIQYVSRAGMKLESVAKLMGLNFKRKIILDVGSSTGGFTDYALRNGADKVIAVDVGTDQMDPFLRLNKKIELHEKTDIRNFKTDQKIDIVVIDVSFISIKEILPSVCRLSNLNTKIVAMVKPQFEAGKNGTVNGVVKNNSYRRKILQDFEKWCRINNLFIENKRDSEVKGSKGNQERFYILKKIY
;
A
#
# COMPACT_ATOMS: atom_id res chain seq x y z
N MET A 1 27.69 -4.43 -52.52
CA MET A 1 26.92 -3.17 -52.56
C MET A 1 25.80 -3.19 -51.54
N LYS A 2 26.12 -3.20 -50.24
CA LYS A 2 25.12 -3.11 -49.13
C LYS A 2 25.61 -2.22 -47.97
N GLY A 3 26.55 -1.31 -48.23
CA GLY A 3 27.15 -0.47 -47.19
C GLY A 3 26.88 1.03 -47.29
N LEU A 4 26.19 1.49 -48.33
CA LEU A 4 26.04 2.95 -48.58
C LEU A 4 24.70 3.55 -48.13
N THR A 5 23.72 2.76 -47.76
CA THR A 5 22.39 3.28 -47.40
C THR A 5 22.29 3.73 -45.93
N TYR A 6 23.22 3.31 -45.10
CA TYR A 6 23.23 3.69 -43.68
C TYR A 6 23.90 5.04 -43.39
N PHE A 7 24.73 5.54 -44.30
CA PHE A 7 25.47 6.80 -44.11
C PHE A 7 24.65 8.08 -44.41
N TYR A 8 23.52 7.96 -45.08
CA TYR A 8 22.73 9.13 -45.49
C TYR A 8 21.74 9.61 -44.44
N CYS A 9 21.43 8.78 -43.44
CA CYS A 9 20.49 9.16 -42.35
C CYS A 9 21.15 9.92 -41.21
N ILE A 10 22.50 9.89 -41.11
CA ILE A 10 23.25 10.48 -40.01
C ILE A 10 23.58 11.98 -40.22
N LYS A 11 23.47 12.46 -41.46
CA LYS A 11 23.85 13.85 -41.82
C LYS A 11 22.85 14.93 -41.42
N LYS A 12 21.73 14.61 -40.79
CA LYS A 12 20.67 15.56 -40.41
C LYS A 12 20.53 15.82 -38.89
N LEU A 13 21.44 15.29 -38.10
CA LEU A 13 21.46 15.54 -36.65
C LEU A 13 22.73 16.31 -36.27
N ASN A 14 22.62 17.65 -36.28
CA ASN A 14 23.62 18.55 -35.70
C ASN A 14 23.59 18.39 -34.18
N ASN A 15 24.57 17.79 -33.62
CA ASN A 15 25.08 17.71 -32.26
C ASN A 15 25.36 16.26 -31.85
N ILE A 16 26.52 15.75 -32.36
CA ILE A 16 27.06 14.48 -31.87
C ILE A 16 28.50 14.78 -31.42
N GLU A 17 28.74 14.78 -30.13
CA GLU A 17 30.08 14.67 -29.57
C GLU A 17 30.65 13.27 -29.88
N LYS A 18 31.94 13.21 -30.24
CA LYS A 18 32.65 11.98 -30.60
C LYS A 18 32.72 11.04 -29.39
N VAL A 19 32.21 9.82 -29.53
CA VAL A 19 32.32 8.75 -28.52
C VAL A 19 33.24 7.65 -29.02
N ASP A 20 34.20 7.26 -28.16
CA ASP A 20 35.19 6.22 -28.39
C ASP A 20 34.60 4.81 -28.43
N PHE A 21 35.08 3.96 -29.35
CA PHE A 21 34.48 2.67 -29.75
C PHE A 21 34.82 1.51 -28.81
N LYS A 22 34.67 1.64 -27.46
CA LYS A 22 34.78 0.51 -26.52
C LYS A 22 33.66 0.46 -25.48
N GLY A 23 32.44 0.64 -25.89
CA GLY A 23 31.27 0.44 -25.03
C GLY A 23 30.02 0.62 -25.86
N ILE A 24 29.16 -0.39 -25.92
CA ILE A 24 27.85 -0.29 -26.56
C ILE A 24 27.01 0.66 -25.75
N LEU A 25 27.07 1.95 -26.05
CA LEU A 25 26.14 2.94 -25.51
C LEU A 25 24.86 2.88 -26.36
N TRP A 26 23.82 2.27 -25.83
CA TRP A 26 22.49 2.37 -26.38
C TRP A 26 22.01 3.81 -26.25
N TYR A 27 22.02 4.55 -27.37
CA TYR A 27 21.32 5.84 -27.42
C TYR A 27 19.81 5.61 -27.32
N ASN A 28 19.25 5.85 -26.15
CA ASN A 28 17.80 5.90 -25.94
C ASN A 28 17.24 7.22 -26.45
N ILE A 29 17.38 7.52 -27.74
CA ILE A 29 16.77 8.71 -28.33
C ILE A 29 15.26 8.49 -28.37
N GLY A 30 14.54 9.14 -27.46
CA GLY A 30 13.07 9.24 -27.50
C GLY A 30 12.30 8.05 -26.97
N MET A 31 12.92 7.06 -26.31
CA MET A 31 12.16 6.00 -25.64
C MET A 31 11.41 6.55 -24.42
N LYS A 32 10.10 6.58 -24.54
CA LYS A 32 9.21 6.88 -23.40
C LYS A 32 8.95 5.60 -22.62
N ILE A 33 9.24 5.64 -21.34
CA ILE A 33 9.07 4.51 -20.39
C ILE A 33 7.96 4.86 -19.42
N ARG A 34 7.15 3.88 -19.04
CA ARG A 34 6.15 4.10 -17.98
C ARG A 34 6.85 4.56 -16.72
N LEU A 35 6.32 5.61 -16.08
CA LEU A 35 6.93 6.25 -14.91
C LEU A 35 7.15 5.30 -13.74
N ASP A 36 6.20 4.39 -13.49
CA ASP A 36 6.32 3.36 -12.46
C ASP A 36 7.49 2.38 -12.72
N HIS A 37 7.75 2.04 -13.99
CA HIS A 37 8.91 1.25 -14.39
C HIS A 37 10.21 2.05 -14.31
N LEU A 38 10.19 3.29 -14.80
CA LEU A 38 11.37 4.14 -14.86
C LEU A 38 11.93 4.44 -13.47
N LEU A 39 11.06 4.70 -12.48
CA LEU A 39 11.47 4.88 -11.08
C LEU A 39 12.15 3.64 -10.51
N ALA A 40 11.61 2.45 -10.76
CA ALA A 40 12.20 1.19 -10.31
C ALA A 40 13.52 0.89 -11.03
N GLN A 41 13.58 1.12 -12.35
CA GLN A 41 14.79 0.93 -13.16
C GLN A 41 15.93 1.88 -12.73
N LYS A 42 15.61 3.14 -12.42
CA LYS A 42 16.57 4.12 -11.89
C LYS A 42 16.93 3.87 -10.41
N LYS A 43 16.40 2.81 -9.79
CA LYS A 43 16.61 2.49 -8.37
C LYS A 43 16.22 3.64 -7.42
N MET A 44 15.31 4.51 -7.85
CA MET A 44 14.77 5.60 -7.02
C MET A 44 13.75 5.07 -6.01
N VAL A 45 13.24 3.88 -6.23
CA VAL A 45 12.32 3.12 -5.38
C VAL A 45 12.71 1.65 -5.40
N ASN A 46 12.26 0.89 -4.39
CA ASN A 46 12.67 -0.52 -4.24
C ASN A 46 11.77 -1.49 -5.03
N SER A 47 10.58 -1.04 -5.42
CA SER A 47 9.66 -1.85 -6.20
C SER A 47 8.75 -0.97 -7.06
N ARG A 48 8.19 -1.56 -8.11
CA ARG A 48 7.18 -0.92 -8.94
C ARG A 48 5.92 -0.55 -8.13
N SER A 49 5.52 -1.37 -7.17
CA SER A 49 4.38 -1.07 -6.28
C SER A 49 4.64 0.17 -5.42
N GLN A 50 5.86 0.36 -4.94
CA GLN A 50 6.28 1.56 -4.24
C GLN A 50 6.27 2.77 -5.17
N ALA A 51 6.78 2.64 -6.42
CA ALA A 51 6.69 3.68 -7.43
C ALA A 51 5.23 4.12 -7.67
N GLU A 52 4.33 3.15 -7.88
CA GLU A 52 2.91 3.45 -8.05
C GLU A 52 2.31 4.20 -6.85
N SER A 53 2.69 3.84 -5.63
CA SER A 53 2.23 4.51 -4.42
C SER A 53 2.69 5.97 -4.40
N TYR A 54 3.98 6.23 -4.64
CA TYR A 54 4.54 7.59 -4.64
C TYR A 54 3.93 8.46 -5.74
N ILE A 55 3.74 7.93 -6.94
CA ILE A 55 3.09 8.64 -8.05
C ILE A 55 1.64 8.99 -7.70
N LYS A 56 0.85 8.02 -7.19
CA LYS A 56 -0.55 8.25 -6.79
C LYS A 56 -0.69 9.25 -5.65
N LEU A 57 0.30 9.36 -4.78
CA LEU A 57 0.40 10.38 -3.72
C LEU A 57 0.77 11.77 -4.26
N GLY A 58 1.13 11.90 -5.56
CA GLY A 58 1.61 13.16 -6.12
C GLY A 58 2.99 13.56 -5.61
N LYS A 59 3.80 12.59 -5.18
CA LYS A 59 5.15 12.82 -4.64
C LYS A 59 6.26 12.66 -5.69
N VAL A 60 5.90 12.48 -6.97
CA VAL A 60 6.85 12.38 -8.08
C VAL A 60 6.68 13.56 -9.01
N LEU A 61 7.77 14.29 -9.22
CA LEU A 61 7.88 15.29 -10.27
C LEU A 61 8.61 14.70 -11.47
N VAL A 62 8.13 15.01 -12.65
CA VAL A 62 8.81 14.76 -13.92
C VAL A 62 8.94 16.11 -14.61
N ASP A 63 10.16 16.52 -14.87
CA ASP A 63 10.49 17.82 -15.47
C ASP A 63 9.82 18.99 -14.73
N GLY A 64 9.83 18.96 -13.38
CA GLY A 64 9.24 19.95 -12.50
C GLY A 64 7.73 19.86 -12.30
N VAL A 65 7.03 18.94 -13.00
CA VAL A 65 5.57 18.80 -12.93
C VAL A 65 5.17 17.57 -12.13
N VAL A 66 4.24 17.75 -11.15
CA VAL A 66 3.74 16.64 -10.33
C VAL A 66 2.95 15.65 -11.18
N GLN A 67 3.36 14.38 -11.15
CA GLN A 67 2.65 13.29 -11.82
C GLN A 67 1.87 12.44 -10.82
N LYS A 68 0.59 12.13 -11.20
CA LYS A 68 -0.30 11.29 -10.38
C LYS A 68 -0.73 10.00 -11.08
N LYS A 69 -0.32 9.80 -12.34
CA LYS A 69 -0.65 8.60 -13.13
C LYS A 69 0.57 7.68 -13.22
N PRO A 70 0.58 6.48 -12.60
CA PRO A 70 1.70 5.55 -12.67
C PRO A 70 2.06 5.15 -14.10
N GLY A 71 1.06 5.03 -14.97
CA GLY A 71 1.23 4.74 -16.39
C GLY A 71 1.62 5.94 -17.25
N PHE A 72 1.95 7.10 -16.68
CA PHE A 72 2.50 8.23 -17.44
C PHE A 72 3.81 7.80 -18.10
N PHE A 73 4.02 8.22 -19.37
CA PHE A 73 5.21 7.92 -20.12
C PHE A 73 6.19 9.10 -20.06
N ALA A 74 7.32 8.90 -19.35
CA ALA A 74 8.41 9.85 -19.24
C ALA A 74 9.58 9.46 -20.16
N GLY A 75 10.36 10.43 -20.60
CA GLY A 75 11.63 10.16 -21.28
C GLY A 75 12.61 9.47 -20.33
N ALA A 76 13.49 8.63 -20.87
CA ALA A 76 14.53 7.99 -20.05
C ALA A 76 15.47 9.01 -19.39
N ASP A 77 15.61 10.17 -19.99
CA ASP A 77 16.43 11.33 -19.60
C ASP A 77 15.67 12.40 -18.81
N SER A 78 14.34 12.26 -18.63
CA SER A 78 13.54 13.21 -17.84
C SER A 78 14.13 13.43 -16.44
N ASP A 79 14.11 14.68 -15.98
CA ASP A 79 14.45 15.06 -14.59
C ASP A 79 13.35 14.56 -13.66
N ILE A 80 13.63 13.46 -12.96
CA ILE A 80 12.67 12.87 -12.03
C ILE A 80 13.11 13.15 -10.60
N LYS A 81 12.22 13.74 -9.82
CA LYS A 81 12.42 13.98 -8.39
C LYS A 81 11.32 13.36 -7.56
N ILE A 82 11.71 12.70 -6.47
CA ILE A 82 10.78 12.27 -5.43
C ILE A 82 10.81 13.34 -4.34
N LEU A 83 9.65 13.93 -4.05
CA LEU A 83 9.53 14.89 -2.96
C LEU A 83 9.81 14.18 -1.64
N GLN A 84 10.78 14.69 -0.87
CA GLN A 84 11.26 14.06 0.36
C GLN A 84 10.23 14.02 1.49
N ASP A 85 9.18 14.82 1.38
CA ASP A 85 8.11 14.89 2.38
C ASP A 85 7.07 13.77 2.17
N ILE A 86 7.55 12.52 2.21
CA ILE A 86 6.69 11.34 2.20
C ILE A 86 6.22 11.13 3.62
N GLN A 87 4.95 11.47 3.87
CA GLN A 87 4.36 11.33 5.19
C GLN A 87 4.43 9.86 5.67
N TYR A 88 4.13 8.89 4.82
CA TYR A 88 4.17 7.45 5.10
C TYR A 88 4.69 6.66 3.89
N VAL A 89 5.26 5.47 4.13
CA VAL A 89 5.79 4.60 3.06
C VAL A 89 4.73 4.16 2.05
N SER A 90 3.46 4.28 2.38
CA SER A 90 2.36 4.00 1.46
C SER A 90 1.07 4.77 1.83
N ARG A 91 0.10 4.75 0.90
CA ARG A 91 -1.23 5.34 1.09
C ARG A 91 -2.02 4.74 2.26
N ALA A 92 -1.69 3.50 2.66
CA ALA A 92 -2.33 2.85 3.79
C ALA A 92 -2.11 3.65 5.08
N GLY A 93 -0.90 4.18 5.32
CA GLY A 93 -0.62 5.04 6.47
C GLY A 93 -1.53 6.27 6.52
N MET A 94 -1.75 6.94 5.38
CA MET A 94 -2.68 8.08 5.30
C MET A 94 -4.14 7.68 5.57
N LYS A 95 -4.55 6.47 5.15
CA LYS A 95 -5.91 5.98 5.46
C LYS A 95 -6.11 5.80 6.96
N LEU A 96 -5.14 5.17 7.64
CA LEU A 96 -5.21 4.98 9.09
C LEU A 96 -5.15 6.32 9.81
N GLU A 97 -4.29 7.24 9.39
CA GLU A 97 -4.21 8.60 9.93
C GLU A 97 -5.55 9.33 9.84
N SER A 98 -6.24 9.26 8.70
CA SER A 98 -7.50 9.97 8.45
C SER A 98 -8.60 9.62 9.46
N VAL A 99 -8.49 8.47 10.12
CA VAL A 99 -9.51 8.00 11.07
C VAL A 99 -8.99 7.89 12.51
N ALA A 100 -7.69 7.67 12.71
CA ALA A 100 -7.13 7.26 14.00
C ALA A 100 -7.46 8.26 15.13
N LYS A 101 -7.18 9.55 14.91
CA LYS A 101 -7.47 10.61 15.89
C LYS A 101 -8.97 10.71 16.19
N LEU A 102 -9.79 10.67 15.13
CA LEU A 102 -11.25 10.80 15.24
C LEU A 102 -11.91 9.58 15.90
N MET A 103 -11.26 8.43 15.86
CA MET A 103 -11.71 7.19 16.49
C MET A 103 -11.06 6.96 17.86
N GLY A 104 -10.26 7.90 18.37
CA GLY A 104 -9.63 7.81 19.69
C GLY A 104 -8.57 6.69 19.79
N LEU A 105 -7.85 6.41 18.69
CA LEU A 105 -6.77 5.43 18.70
C LEU A 105 -5.49 6.07 19.23
N ASN A 106 -4.86 5.39 20.21
CA ASN A 106 -3.58 5.79 20.78
C ASN A 106 -2.59 4.62 20.67
N PHE A 107 -1.55 4.82 19.88
CA PHE A 107 -0.51 3.82 19.60
C PHE A 107 0.68 3.92 20.57
N LYS A 108 0.78 5.01 21.34
CA LYS A 108 1.94 5.27 22.22
C LYS A 108 2.14 4.17 23.24
N ARG A 109 3.32 3.61 23.29
CA ARG A 109 3.76 2.51 24.17
C ARG A 109 2.88 1.26 24.04
N LYS A 110 2.48 0.93 22.80
CA LYS A 110 1.63 -0.22 22.48
C LYS A 110 2.36 -1.24 21.61
N ILE A 111 1.99 -2.52 21.79
CA ILE A 111 2.37 -3.61 20.90
C ILE A 111 1.26 -3.76 19.86
N ILE A 112 1.62 -3.61 18.60
CA ILE A 112 0.70 -3.62 17.47
C ILE A 112 0.89 -4.90 16.66
N LEU A 113 -0.22 -5.53 16.25
CA LEU A 113 -0.23 -6.56 15.23
C LEU A 113 -0.77 -5.95 13.93
N ASP A 114 0.07 -5.89 12.89
CA ASP A 114 -0.29 -5.40 11.56
C ASP A 114 -0.54 -6.58 10.63
N VAL A 115 -1.80 -6.81 10.27
CA VAL A 115 -2.26 -7.95 9.46
C VAL A 115 -2.48 -7.50 8.02
N GLY A 116 -1.68 -8.05 7.11
CA GLY A 116 -1.58 -7.60 5.72
C GLY A 116 -0.68 -6.37 5.61
N SER A 117 0.51 -6.45 6.23
CA SER A 117 1.42 -5.32 6.37
C SER A 117 1.93 -4.78 5.03
N SER A 118 2.07 -5.62 3.99
CA SER A 118 2.50 -5.26 2.64
C SER A 118 3.74 -4.34 2.67
N THR A 119 3.66 -3.12 2.12
CA THR A 119 4.74 -2.13 2.15
C THR A 119 4.98 -1.48 3.52
N GLY A 120 4.15 -1.78 4.52
CA GLY A 120 4.32 -1.29 5.90
C GLY A 120 3.62 0.03 6.20
N GLY A 121 2.55 0.38 5.48
CA GLY A 121 1.89 1.68 5.68
C GLY A 121 1.28 1.85 7.06
N PHE A 122 0.58 0.84 7.59
CA PHE A 122 0.04 0.86 8.95
C PHE A 122 1.15 0.73 9.99
N THR A 123 2.14 -0.11 9.73
CA THR A 123 3.36 -0.24 10.56
C THR A 123 4.07 1.11 10.72
N ASP A 124 4.32 1.84 9.63
CA ASP A 124 4.96 3.16 9.65
C ASP A 124 4.14 4.18 10.45
N TYR A 125 2.81 4.21 10.22
CA TYR A 125 1.92 5.06 11.01
C TYR A 125 2.00 4.75 12.50
N ALA A 126 1.92 3.48 12.89
CA ALA A 126 1.96 3.05 14.29
C ALA A 126 3.28 3.45 14.97
N LEU A 127 4.42 3.22 14.32
CA LEU A 127 5.74 3.58 14.84
C LEU A 127 5.92 5.08 15.00
N ARG A 128 5.51 5.89 14.02
CA ARG A 128 5.54 7.36 14.09
C ARG A 128 4.64 7.91 15.20
N ASN A 129 3.59 7.17 15.57
CA ASN A 129 2.69 7.52 16.68
C ASN A 129 3.08 6.83 17.99
N GLY A 130 4.34 6.38 18.10
CA GLY A 130 4.96 5.96 19.35
C GLY A 130 4.68 4.53 19.77
N ALA A 131 4.36 3.63 18.85
CA ALA A 131 4.31 2.20 19.15
C ALA A 131 5.67 1.70 19.64
N ASP A 132 5.66 0.85 20.65
CA ASP A 132 6.89 0.23 21.17
C ASP A 132 7.37 -0.90 20.26
N LYS A 133 6.41 -1.64 19.69
CA LYS A 133 6.68 -2.76 18.80
C LYS A 133 5.56 -2.95 17.79
N VAL A 134 5.91 -3.37 16.59
CA VAL A 134 4.96 -3.82 15.57
C VAL A 134 5.32 -5.24 15.14
N ILE A 135 4.38 -6.16 15.26
CA ILE A 135 4.44 -7.51 14.68
C ILE A 135 3.71 -7.41 13.35
N ALA A 136 4.46 -7.46 12.26
CA ALA A 136 3.95 -7.30 10.91
C ALA A 136 3.84 -8.65 10.23
N VAL A 137 2.62 -9.03 9.81
CA VAL A 137 2.34 -10.35 9.21
C VAL A 137 1.76 -10.17 7.81
N ASP A 138 2.36 -10.81 6.81
CA ASP A 138 1.90 -10.80 5.43
C ASP A 138 2.14 -12.14 4.73
N VAL A 139 1.23 -12.53 3.85
CA VAL A 139 1.37 -13.72 2.99
C VAL A 139 2.37 -13.49 1.84
N GLY A 140 2.62 -12.24 1.49
CA GLY A 140 3.59 -11.84 0.48
C GLY A 140 5.02 -11.90 0.99
N THR A 141 5.96 -11.57 0.12
CA THR A 141 7.40 -11.52 0.44
C THR A 141 8.03 -10.29 -0.20
N ASP A 142 9.08 -9.77 0.42
CA ASP A 142 9.89 -8.65 -0.05
C ASP A 142 9.09 -7.38 -0.40
N GLN A 143 7.93 -7.19 0.28
CA GLN A 143 7.06 -6.05 0.04
C GLN A 143 7.36 -4.88 0.97
N MET A 144 7.74 -5.16 2.23
CA MET A 144 7.96 -4.13 3.23
C MET A 144 9.08 -3.17 2.81
N ASP A 145 8.86 -1.89 3.05
CA ASP A 145 9.85 -0.83 2.80
C ASP A 145 11.18 -1.18 3.48
N PRO A 146 12.33 -1.07 2.80
CA PRO A 146 13.62 -1.46 3.33
C PRO A 146 14.02 -0.74 4.62
N PHE A 147 13.63 0.52 4.80
CA PHE A 147 13.92 1.25 6.04
C PHE A 147 13.11 0.69 7.20
N LEU A 148 11.85 0.32 6.96
CA LEU A 148 11.03 -0.35 7.96
C LEU A 148 11.57 -1.73 8.28
N ARG A 149 11.98 -2.48 7.28
CA ARG A 149 12.57 -3.83 7.44
C ARG A 149 13.79 -3.85 8.36
N LEU A 150 14.58 -2.78 8.38
CA LEU A 150 15.76 -2.62 9.24
C LEU A 150 15.42 -2.10 10.65
N ASN A 151 14.17 -1.72 10.91
CA ASN A 151 13.79 -1.14 12.19
C ASN A 151 13.63 -2.24 13.27
N LYS A 152 14.45 -2.16 14.31
CA LYS A 152 14.47 -3.13 15.43
C LYS A 152 13.14 -3.26 16.19
N LYS A 153 12.23 -2.30 16.05
CA LYS A 153 10.88 -2.35 16.64
C LYS A 153 9.90 -3.17 15.82
N ILE A 154 10.29 -3.65 14.63
CA ILE A 154 9.45 -4.46 13.76
C ILE A 154 9.88 -5.91 13.84
N GLU A 155 8.93 -6.77 14.17
CA GLU A 155 9.03 -8.23 14.01
C GLU A 155 8.26 -8.61 12.75
N LEU A 156 9.00 -8.91 11.67
CA LEU A 156 8.41 -9.13 10.35
C LEU A 156 8.26 -10.63 10.05
N HIS A 157 7.03 -11.03 9.74
CA HIS A 157 6.65 -12.39 9.35
C HIS A 157 6.06 -12.37 7.93
N GLU A 158 6.91 -12.53 6.93
CA GLU A 158 6.51 -12.71 5.54
C GLU A 158 6.18 -14.17 5.23
N LYS A 159 5.50 -14.43 4.09
CA LYS A 159 5.00 -15.76 3.69
C LYS A 159 4.16 -16.43 4.78
N THR A 160 3.51 -15.62 5.61
CA THR A 160 2.80 -16.08 6.80
C THR A 160 1.32 -15.73 6.70
N ASP A 161 0.50 -16.76 6.71
CA ASP A 161 -0.95 -16.59 6.81
C ASP A 161 -1.33 -16.37 8.28
N ILE A 162 -2.00 -15.26 8.57
CA ILE A 162 -2.45 -14.92 9.92
C ILE A 162 -3.31 -16.02 10.55
N ARG A 163 -3.99 -16.84 9.73
CA ARG A 163 -4.81 -17.96 10.20
C ARG A 163 -3.98 -19.03 10.89
N ASN A 164 -2.71 -19.15 10.52
CA ASN A 164 -1.75 -20.11 11.08
C ASN A 164 -0.75 -19.46 12.05
N PHE A 165 -0.74 -18.13 12.13
CA PHE A 165 0.19 -17.39 12.98
C PHE A 165 -0.13 -17.58 14.46
N LYS A 166 0.94 -17.65 15.27
CA LYS A 166 0.88 -17.77 16.73
C LYS A 166 1.90 -16.82 17.35
N THR A 167 1.54 -16.26 18.50
CA THR A 167 2.44 -15.44 19.31
C THR A 167 1.98 -15.50 20.75
N ASP A 168 2.93 -15.46 21.69
CA ASP A 168 2.67 -15.34 23.13
C ASP A 168 2.68 -13.87 23.60
N GLN A 169 2.95 -12.94 22.66
CA GLN A 169 2.98 -11.51 23.00
C GLN A 169 1.57 -10.98 23.22
N LYS A 170 1.43 -10.15 24.25
CA LYS A 170 0.18 -9.45 24.54
C LYS A 170 -0.03 -8.31 23.55
N ILE A 171 -0.96 -8.48 22.62
CA ILE A 171 -1.31 -7.47 21.62
C ILE A 171 -2.25 -6.42 22.21
N ASP A 172 -1.90 -5.16 22.09
CA ASP A 172 -2.76 -4.03 22.50
C ASP A 172 -3.72 -3.60 21.40
N ILE A 173 -3.21 -3.50 20.16
CA ILE A 173 -4.01 -3.09 19.00
C ILE A 173 -3.67 -4.02 17.83
N VAL A 174 -4.71 -4.51 17.15
CA VAL A 174 -4.57 -5.13 15.84
C VAL A 174 -5.03 -4.14 14.78
N VAL A 175 -4.25 -3.94 13.73
CA VAL A 175 -4.66 -3.20 12.52
C VAL A 175 -4.73 -4.17 11.35
N ILE A 176 -5.78 -4.08 10.52
CA ILE A 176 -6.02 -5.05 9.44
C ILE A 176 -6.25 -4.31 8.12
N ASP A 177 -5.37 -4.59 7.12
CA ASP A 177 -5.46 -4.09 5.74
C ASP A 177 -5.26 -5.23 4.72
N VAL A 178 -6.09 -6.26 4.76
CA VAL A 178 -6.01 -7.39 3.82
C VAL A 178 -6.70 -7.10 2.48
N SER A 179 -6.24 -7.76 1.41
CA SER A 179 -6.80 -7.64 0.05
C SER A 179 -7.07 -9.03 -0.52
N PHE A 180 -8.05 -9.11 -1.43
CA PHE A 180 -8.43 -10.34 -2.16
C PHE A 180 -9.04 -11.44 -1.29
N ILE A 181 -9.36 -11.15 -0.04
CA ILE A 181 -10.03 -12.04 0.90
C ILE A 181 -11.05 -11.25 1.70
N SER A 182 -12.13 -11.88 2.12
CA SER A 182 -13.08 -11.29 3.06
C SER A 182 -12.42 -11.16 4.44
N ILE A 183 -12.59 -10.01 5.08
CA ILE A 183 -12.07 -9.81 6.44
C ILE A 183 -12.73 -10.76 7.45
N LYS A 184 -13.94 -11.26 7.16
CA LYS A 184 -14.64 -12.26 7.97
C LYS A 184 -13.87 -13.57 8.11
N GLU A 185 -13.05 -13.93 7.10
CA GLU A 185 -12.21 -15.12 7.15
C GLU A 185 -10.96 -14.94 8.03
N ILE A 186 -10.56 -13.69 8.26
CA ILE A 186 -9.37 -13.34 9.04
C ILE A 186 -9.70 -13.09 10.51
N LEU A 187 -10.84 -12.45 10.77
CA LEU A 187 -11.23 -12.03 12.13
C LEU A 187 -11.27 -13.15 13.17
N PRO A 188 -11.71 -14.40 12.89
CA PRO A 188 -11.64 -15.46 13.88
C PRO A 188 -10.21 -15.73 14.40
N SER A 189 -9.23 -15.67 13.52
CA SER A 189 -7.82 -15.86 13.89
C SER A 189 -7.25 -14.66 14.64
N VAL A 190 -7.64 -13.45 14.25
CA VAL A 190 -7.30 -12.24 14.98
C VAL A 190 -7.89 -12.28 16.40
N CYS A 191 -9.15 -12.73 16.55
CA CYS A 191 -9.79 -12.88 17.88
C CYS A 191 -9.05 -13.90 18.76
N ARG A 192 -8.50 -14.98 18.17
CA ARG A 192 -7.69 -15.96 18.92
C ARG A 192 -6.39 -15.33 19.46
N LEU A 193 -5.79 -14.40 18.71
CA LEU A 193 -4.57 -13.69 19.09
C LEU A 193 -4.84 -12.47 20.00
N SER A 194 -6.10 -12.11 20.19
CA SER A 194 -6.54 -10.95 20.95
C SER A 194 -7.04 -11.32 22.34
N ASN A 195 -6.89 -10.40 23.28
CA ASN A 195 -7.56 -10.46 24.58
C ASN A 195 -8.72 -9.44 24.66
N LEU A 196 -9.45 -9.42 25.76
CA LEU A 196 -10.62 -8.56 25.94
C LEU A 196 -10.31 -7.04 25.89
N ASN A 197 -9.05 -6.65 26.14
CA ASN A 197 -8.61 -5.25 26.09
C ASN A 197 -8.02 -4.87 24.74
N THR A 198 -7.82 -5.82 23.83
CA THR A 198 -7.26 -5.58 22.51
C THR A 198 -8.27 -4.82 21.65
N LYS A 199 -7.87 -3.71 21.07
CA LYS A 199 -8.64 -3.01 20.02
C LYS A 199 -8.31 -3.59 18.66
N ILE A 200 -9.31 -4.05 17.92
CA ILE A 200 -9.14 -4.56 16.54
C ILE A 200 -9.63 -3.48 15.58
N VAL A 201 -8.70 -2.88 14.84
CA VAL A 201 -8.96 -1.82 13.86
C VAL A 201 -9.00 -2.45 12.47
N ALA A 202 -10.20 -2.73 11.99
CA ALA A 202 -10.44 -3.45 10.76
C ALA A 202 -10.82 -2.49 9.62
N MET A 203 -10.00 -2.41 8.55
CA MET A 203 -10.36 -1.70 7.33
C MET A 203 -11.14 -2.61 6.40
N VAL A 204 -12.45 -2.49 6.44
CA VAL A 204 -13.37 -3.23 5.57
C VAL A 204 -13.36 -2.63 4.18
N LYS A 205 -13.07 -3.46 3.19
CA LYS A 205 -13.03 -3.12 1.76
C LYS A 205 -14.26 -3.68 1.07
N PRO A 206 -15.28 -2.87 0.76
CA PRO A 206 -16.54 -3.38 0.20
C PRO A 206 -16.35 -4.27 -1.02
N GLN A 207 -15.36 -4.00 -1.86
CA GLN A 207 -15.06 -4.76 -3.06
C GLN A 207 -14.62 -6.22 -2.80
N PHE A 208 -14.10 -6.53 -1.61
CA PHE A 208 -13.73 -7.90 -1.23
C PHE A 208 -14.80 -8.60 -0.40
N GLU A 209 -15.79 -7.85 0.07
CA GLU A 209 -16.96 -8.37 0.77
C GLU A 209 -18.18 -8.61 -0.16
N ALA A 210 -18.14 -8.07 -1.38
CA ALA A 210 -19.28 -7.99 -2.30
C ALA A 210 -19.63 -9.31 -3.01
N GLY A 211 -18.85 -10.38 -2.83
CA GLY A 211 -18.99 -11.61 -3.61
C GLY A 211 -18.64 -11.43 -5.11
N LYS A 212 -18.79 -12.51 -5.89
CA LYS A 212 -18.29 -12.58 -7.28
C LYS A 212 -18.93 -11.55 -8.24
N ASN A 213 -20.18 -11.17 -8.03
CA ASN A 213 -20.94 -10.30 -8.96
C ASN A 213 -21.16 -8.87 -8.42
N GLY A 214 -20.56 -8.52 -7.30
CA GLY A 214 -20.84 -7.27 -6.58
C GLY A 214 -20.03 -6.05 -7.04
N THR A 215 -19.15 -6.22 -8.03
CA THR A 215 -18.27 -5.14 -8.48
C THR A 215 -18.26 -4.99 -9.99
N VAL A 216 -18.07 -3.75 -10.46
CA VAL A 216 -17.77 -3.44 -11.87
C VAL A 216 -16.32 -2.97 -11.94
N ASN A 217 -15.47 -3.71 -12.64
CA ASN A 217 -14.02 -3.46 -12.70
C ASN A 217 -13.34 -3.35 -11.31
N GLY A 218 -13.83 -4.13 -10.33
CA GLY A 218 -13.33 -4.12 -8.96
C GLY A 218 -13.80 -2.91 -8.14
N VAL A 219 -14.85 -2.20 -8.54
CA VAL A 219 -15.43 -1.06 -7.83
C VAL A 219 -16.90 -1.33 -7.49
N VAL A 220 -17.27 -1.09 -6.23
CA VAL A 220 -18.66 -1.05 -5.78
C VAL A 220 -19.23 0.33 -6.09
N LYS A 221 -19.91 0.48 -7.24
CA LYS A 221 -20.43 1.78 -7.70
C LYS A 221 -21.73 2.20 -7.01
N ASN A 222 -22.54 1.24 -6.59
CA ASN A 222 -23.86 1.51 -6.02
C ASN A 222 -23.76 1.73 -4.51
N ASN A 223 -24.10 2.93 -4.04
CA ASN A 223 -24.06 3.30 -2.62
C ASN A 223 -25.03 2.47 -1.75
N SER A 224 -26.20 2.08 -2.28
CA SER A 224 -27.16 1.24 -1.55
C SER A 224 -26.59 -0.16 -1.37
N TYR A 225 -25.93 -0.71 -2.40
CA TYR A 225 -25.24 -1.98 -2.32
C TYR A 225 -24.03 -1.93 -1.35
N ARG A 226 -23.24 -0.87 -1.39
CA ARG A 226 -22.18 -0.65 -0.40
C ARG A 226 -22.73 -0.65 1.03
N ARG A 227 -23.84 0.05 1.28
CA ARG A 227 -24.50 0.05 2.62
C ARG A 227 -24.90 -1.35 3.04
N LYS A 228 -25.51 -2.11 2.15
CA LYS A 228 -25.90 -3.51 2.42
C LYS A 228 -24.70 -4.36 2.83
N ILE A 229 -23.60 -4.30 2.06
CA ILE A 229 -22.35 -5.02 2.39
C ILE A 229 -21.87 -4.68 3.81
N LEU A 230 -21.85 -3.40 4.16
CA LEU A 230 -21.41 -2.95 5.49
C LEU A 230 -22.36 -3.39 6.60
N GLN A 231 -23.69 -3.37 6.35
CA GLN A 231 -24.68 -3.89 7.29
C GLN A 231 -24.56 -5.41 7.48
N ASP A 232 -24.29 -6.16 6.42
CA ASP A 232 -24.05 -7.60 6.48
C ASP A 232 -22.77 -7.92 7.29
N PHE A 233 -21.72 -7.09 7.16
CA PHE A 233 -20.54 -7.19 8.01
C PHE A 233 -20.86 -6.88 9.48
N GLU A 234 -21.62 -5.82 9.75
CA GLU A 234 -22.00 -5.42 11.11
C GLU A 234 -22.89 -6.50 11.77
N LYS A 235 -23.79 -7.14 11.00
CA LYS A 235 -24.58 -8.26 11.47
C LYS A 235 -23.70 -9.48 11.78
N TRP A 236 -22.75 -9.77 10.91
CA TRP A 236 -21.79 -10.85 11.11
C TRP A 236 -20.96 -10.64 12.38
N CYS A 237 -20.47 -9.42 12.64
CA CYS A 237 -19.75 -9.10 13.88
C CYS A 237 -20.57 -9.44 15.13
N ARG A 238 -21.85 -9.03 15.17
CA ARG A 238 -22.74 -9.34 16.29
C ARG A 238 -22.93 -10.82 16.54
N ILE A 239 -23.13 -11.60 15.46
CA ILE A 239 -23.29 -13.06 15.55
C ILE A 239 -22.00 -13.72 16.05
N ASN A 240 -20.83 -13.16 15.76
CA ASN A 240 -19.53 -13.70 16.13
C ASN A 240 -18.93 -13.04 17.37
N ASN A 241 -19.77 -12.47 18.25
CA ASN A 241 -19.34 -11.92 19.54
C ASN A 241 -18.28 -10.80 19.44
N LEU A 242 -18.41 -9.96 18.41
CA LEU A 242 -17.60 -8.78 18.22
C LEU A 242 -18.45 -7.52 18.43
N PHE A 243 -18.10 -6.75 19.44
CA PHE A 243 -18.70 -5.44 19.68
C PHE A 243 -18.08 -4.39 18.78
N ILE A 244 -18.90 -3.62 18.08
CA ILE A 244 -18.47 -2.49 17.26
C ILE A 244 -18.46 -1.25 18.16
N GLU A 245 -17.26 -0.84 18.58
CA GLU A 245 -17.07 0.35 19.44
C GLU A 245 -17.18 1.64 18.62
N ASN A 246 -16.63 1.65 17.40
CA ASN A 246 -16.66 2.82 16.51
C ASN A 246 -16.57 2.39 15.05
N LYS A 247 -17.04 3.26 14.14
CA LYS A 247 -16.92 3.05 12.69
C LYS A 247 -16.81 4.38 11.96
N ARG A 248 -15.94 4.45 10.96
CA ARG A 248 -15.73 5.65 10.16
C ARG A 248 -15.24 5.33 8.75
N ASP A 249 -15.72 6.05 7.75
CA ASP A 249 -15.18 5.95 6.38
C ASP A 249 -13.80 6.57 6.32
N SER A 250 -12.90 5.95 5.56
CA SER A 250 -11.59 6.55 5.25
C SER A 250 -11.78 7.80 4.40
N GLU A 251 -11.06 8.86 4.69
CA GLU A 251 -11.06 10.06 3.83
C GLU A 251 -10.26 9.81 2.54
N VAL A 252 -9.34 8.85 2.58
CA VAL A 252 -8.52 8.44 1.44
C VAL A 252 -9.15 7.23 0.76
N LYS A 253 -9.62 7.40 -0.47
CA LYS A 253 -10.20 6.32 -1.27
C LYS A 253 -9.16 5.29 -1.70
N GLY A 254 -9.59 4.05 -1.91
CA GLY A 254 -8.79 3.00 -2.50
C GLY A 254 -8.27 3.35 -3.90
N SER A 255 -7.29 2.58 -4.41
CA SER A 255 -6.60 2.87 -5.68
C SER A 255 -7.54 2.95 -6.90
N LYS A 256 -8.64 2.20 -6.87
CA LYS A 256 -9.68 2.21 -7.91
C LYS A 256 -10.88 3.11 -7.56
N GLY A 257 -10.82 3.87 -6.44
CA GLY A 257 -11.87 4.78 -6.02
C GLY A 257 -12.89 4.20 -5.04
N ASN A 258 -12.73 2.96 -4.58
CA ASN A 258 -13.58 2.38 -3.54
C ASN A 258 -13.49 3.17 -2.23
N GLN A 259 -14.64 3.38 -1.58
CA GLN A 259 -14.73 3.99 -0.26
C GLN A 259 -14.66 2.89 0.80
N GLU A 260 -13.55 2.78 1.48
CA GLU A 260 -13.29 1.82 2.54
C GLU A 260 -13.79 2.36 3.88
N ARG A 261 -14.09 1.45 4.83
CA ARG A 261 -14.57 1.81 6.17
C ARG A 261 -13.77 1.13 7.24
N PHE A 262 -13.32 1.91 8.21
CA PHE A 262 -12.69 1.41 9.43
C PHE A 262 -13.75 1.09 10.50
N TYR A 263 -13.49 0.03 11.23
CA TYR A 263 -14.24 -0.38 12.43
C TYR A 263 -13.27 -0.60 13.57
N ILE A 264 -13.61 -0.12 14.77
CA ILE A 264 -12.98 -0.57 16.00
C ILE A 264 -13.88 -1.66 16.59
N LEU A 265 -13.32 -2.86 16.69
CA LEU A 265 -14.00 -4.03 17.21
C LEU A 265 -13.35 -4.45 18.52
N LYS A 266 -14.16 -4.98 19.43
CA LYS A 266 -13.74 -5.64 20.67
C LYS A 266 -14.36 -7.01 20.76
N LYS A 267 -13.58 -7.98 21.25
CA LYS A 267 -14.05 -9.29 21.63
C LYS A 267 -14.90 -9.17 22.89
N ILE A 268 -16.07 -9.82 22.93
CA ILE A 268 -16.97 -9.73 24.09
C ILE A 268 -16.58 -10.75 25.16
N TYR A 269 -16.10 -11.95 24.77
CA TYR A 269 -15.60 -13.03 25.66
C TYR A 269 -14.71 -14.00 24.88
#